data_d02cd75cc9a713bd60cfbc4576a84e94
#
_entry.id   d02cd75cc9a713bd60cfbc4576a84e94
#
_cell.length_a   1.000
_cell.length_b   1.000
_cell.length_c   1.000
_cell.angle_alpha   90.00
_cell.angle_beta   90.00
_cell.angle_gamma   90.00
#
_symmetry.space_group_name_H-M   'P 1'
#
loop_
_entity.id
_entity.type
_entity.pdbx_description
1 polymer ?
#
loop_
_entity_poly.entity_id
_entity_poly.type
_entity_poly.pdbx_seq_one_letter_code
_entity_poly.pdbx_strand_id
1 'polypeptide(L)' 'HDLRVVEGRERINVIFDMVVPYRYTEEEEKELAKTVRKKLRQVDHRYQCVITTEKSYIAQGEEE' A
#
# COMPACT_ATOMS: atom_id res chain seq x y z
N HIS A 1 5.01 0.03 5.08
CA HIS A 1 5.66 0.42 6.31
C HIS A 1 5.35 -0.56 7.43
N ASP A 2 4.18 -0.47 8.01
CA ASP A 2 3.72 -1.49 8.96
C ASP A 2 2.98 -2.56 8.19
N LEU A 3 3.46 -3.79 8.31
CA LEU A 3 2.89 -4.88 7.54
C LEU A 3 2.29 -5.92 8.46
N ARG A 4 1.04 -6.27 8.22
CA ARG A 4 0.36 -7.35 8.94
C ARG A 4 -0.30 -8.27 7.95
N VAL A 5 -0.23 -9.56 8.26
CA VAL A 5 -0.86 -10.56 7.41
C VAL A 5 -1.78 -11.41 8.29
N VAL A 6 -3.06 -11.41 7.95
CA VAL A 6 -4.05 -12.22 8.68
C VAL A 6 -4.55 -13.27 7.71
N GLU A 7 -4.20 -14.51 7.98
CA GLU A 7 -4.51 -15.62 7.10
C GLU A 7 -5.83 -16.25 7.47
N GLY A 8 -6.71 -16.42 6.48
CA GLY A 8 -7.95 -17.14 6.64
C GLY A 8 -7.99 -18.26 5.62
N ARG A 9 -9.10 -19.00 5.60
CA ARG A 9 -9.24 -20.11 4.68
C ARG A 9 -9.32 -19.67 3.22
N GLU A 10 -10.12 -18.63 2.99
CA GLU A 10 -10.41 -18.20 1.63
C GLU A 10 -9.78 -16.87 1.30
N ARG A 11 -9.23 -16.20 2.29
CA ARG A 11 -8.67 -14.88 2.11
C ARG A 11 -7.41 -14.73 2.92
N ILE A 12 -6.51 -13.96 2.37
CA ILE A 12 -5.30 -13.57 3.08
C ILE A 12 -5.31 -12.05 3.10
N ASN A 13 -5.52 -11.48 4.29
CA ASN A 13 -5.58 -10.04 4.41
C ASN A 13 -4.20 -9.48 4.68
N VAL A 14 -3.77 -8.58 3.80
CA VAL A 14 -2.48 -7.91 3.95
C VAL A 14 -2.78 -6.47 4.30
N ILE A 15 -2.33 -6.06 5.47
CA ILE A 15 -2.60 -4.71 6.00
C ILE A 15 -1.27 -4.00 6.13
N PHE A 16 -1.13 -2.87 5.47
CA PHE A 16 0.12 -2.11 5.57
C PHE A 16 -0.09 -0.64 5.28
N ASP A 17 0.87 0.14 5.74
CA ASP A 17 0.89 1.57 5.51
C ASP A 17 1.83 1.87 4.36
N MET A 18 1.34 2.67 3.43
CA MET A 18 2.12 3.08 2.27
C MET A 18 2.50 4.54 2.44
N VAL A 19 3.78 4.82 2.47
CA VAL A 19 4.27 6.19 2.63
C VAL A 19 4.65 6.73 1.27
N VAL A 20 4.05 7.86 0.92
CA VAL A 20 4.29 8.50 -0.38
C VAL A 20 4.79 9.91 -0.18
N PRO A 21 5.48 10.48 -1.18
CA PRO A 21 5.90 11.88 -1.10
C PRO A 21 4.70 12.79 -0.92
N TYR A 22 4.90 13.88 -0.20
CA TYR A 22 3.79 14.78 0.09
C TYR A 22 3.19 15.40 -1.17
N ARG A 23 3.95 15.45 -2.24
CA ARG A 23 3.49 16.05 -3.50
C ARG A 23 2.59 15.15 -4.32
N TYR A 24 2.41 13.90 -3.90
CA TYR A 24 1.52 13.00 -4.60
C TYR A 24 0.08 13.50 -4.49
N THR A 25 -0.64 13.45 -5.61
CA THR A 25 -2.06 13.73 -5.60
C THR A 25 -2.83 12.50 -5.13
N GLU A 26 -4.10 12.70 -4.79
CA GLU A 26 -4.93 11.57 -4.41
C GLU A 26 -5.03 10.55 -5.53
N GLU A 27 -5.05 11.02 -6.76
CA GLU A 27 -5.12 10.11 -7.89
C GLU A 27 -3.87 9.26 -8.01
N GLU A 28 -2.71 9.88 -7.78
CA GLU A 28 -1.47 9.12 -7.82
C GLU A 28 -1.42 8.08 -6.72
N GLU A 29 -1.93 8.44 -5.54
CA GLU A 29 -1.99 7.48 -4.44
C GLU A 29 -2.89 6.30 -4.76
N LYS A 30 -4.04 6.58 -5.36
CA LYS A 30 -4.97 5.54 -5.74
C LYS A 30 -4.39 4.62 -6.80
N GLU A 31 -3.70 5.19 -7.77
CA GLU A 31 -3.08 4.39 -8.81
C GLU A 31 -2.00 3.48 -8.25
N LEU A 32 -1.22 3.99 -7.33
CA LEU A 32 -0.17 3.19 -6.72
C LEU A 32 -0.76 2.04 -5.92
N ALA A 33 -1.80 2.33 -5.12
CA ALA A 33 -2.47 1.30 -4.34
C ALA A 33 -3.08 0.24 -5.26
N LYS A 34 -3.67 0.69 -6.35
CA LYS A 34 -4.28 -0.22 -7.31
C LYS A 34 -3.24 -1.15 -7.92
N THR A 35 -2.07 -0.62 -8.24
CA THR A 35 -0.99 -1.42 -8.80
C THR A 35 -0.52 -2.48 -7.81
N VAL A 36 -0.38 -2.09 -6.55
CA VAL A 36 0.04 -3.02 -5.52
C VAL A 36 -0.98 -4.15 -5.35
N ARG A 37 -2.26 -3.79 -5.30
CA ARG A 37 -3.31 -4.80 -5.18
C ARG A 37 -3.29 -5.77 -6.34
N LYS A 38 -3.13 -5.24 -7.53
CA LYS A 38 -3.13 -6.06 -8.73
C LYS A 38 -1.97 -7.05 -8.71
N LYS A 39 -0.79 -6.59 -8.32
CA LYS A 39 0.37 -7.46 -8.28
C LYS A 39 0.22 -8.56 -7.26
N LEU A 40 -0.33 -8.25 -6.10
CA LEU A 40 -0.53 -9.26 -5.08
C LEU A 40 -1.54 -10.31 -5.53
N ARG A 41 -2.59 -9.88 -6.21
CA ARG A 41 -3.59 -10.84 -6.71
C ARG A 41 -3.04 -11.73 -7.81
N GLN A 42 -2.03 -11.26 -8.51
CA GLN A 42 -1.38 -12.11 -9.50
C GLN A 42 -0.58 -13.23 -8.84
N VAL A 43 -0.08 -12.98 -7.64
CA VAL A 43 0.63 -14.00 -6.90
C VAL A 43 -0.36 -15.02 -6.34
N ASP A 44 -1.44 -14.54 -5.73
CA ASP A 44 -2.47 -15.42 -5.18
C ASP A 44 -3.78 -14.63 -5.13
N HIS A 45 -4.80 -15.14 -5.81
CA HIS A 45 -6.08 -14.44 -5.91
C HIS A 45 -6.78 -14.25 -4.56
N ARG A 46 -6.32 -14.94 -3.52
CA ARG A 46 -6.90 -14.81 -2.19
C ARG A 46 -6.43 -13.57 -1.45
N TYR A 47 -5.41 -12.89 -1.97
CA TYR A 47 -4.89 -11.70 -1.30
C TYR A 47 -5.90 -10.57 -1.32
N GLN A 48 -6.11 -9.97 -0.17
CA GLN A 48 -6.88 -8.75 -0.01
C GLN A 48 -6.01 -7.73 0.71
N CYS A 49 -5.95 -6.54 0.16
CA CYS A 49 -5.07 -5.51 0.73
C CYS A 49 -5.88 -4.43 1.41
N VAL A 50 -5.48 -4.09 2.62
CA VAL A 50 -5.96 -2.91 3.31
C VAL A 50 -4.79 -1.96 3.37
N ILE A 51 -4.84 -0.90 2.59
CA ILE A 51 -3.74 0.02 2.42
C ILE A 51 -4.10 1.36 3.00
N THR A 52 -3.30 1.82 3.96
CA THR A 52 -3.43 3.17 4.49
C THR A 52 -2.31 3.99 3.90
N THR A 53 -2.63 5.14 3.36
CA THR A 53 -1.65 5.99 2.72
C THR A 53 -1.30 7.16 3.62
N GLU A 54 -0.01 7.39 3.79
CA GLU A 54 0.49 8.50 4.59
C GLU A 54 1.45 9.34 3.77
N LYS A 55 1.44 10.63 4.03
CA LYS A 55 2.33 11.55 3.34
C LYS A 55 3.60 11.73 4.14
N SER A 56 4.72 11.74 3.44
CA SER A 56 6.01 11.97 4.07
C SER A 56 6.43 13.40 3.79
N TYR A 57 6.45 14.22 4.82
CA TYR A 57 6.84 15.62 4.67
C TYR A 57 8.31 15.82 4.98
N ILE A 58 8.76 15.15 6.01
CA ILE A 58 10.13 15.32 6.48
C ILE A 58 11.12 14.65 5.56
N ALA A 59 10.81 13.43 5.18
CA ALA A 59 11.70 12.66 4.32
C ALA A 59 11.97 13.36 3.00
N GLN A 60 11.00 14.13 2.52
CA GLN A 60 11.16 14.86 1.27
C GLN A 60 12.29 15.86 1.33
N GLY A 61 12.38 16.58 2.43
CA GLY A 61 13.44 17.55 2.59
C GLY A 61 14.79 16.91 2.84
N GLU A 62 14.77 15.81 3.55
CA GLU A 62 16.00 15.15 3.95
C GLU A 62 16.70 14.45 2.80
N GLU A 63 15.93 13.95 1.88
CA GLU A 63 16.47 13.15 0.81
C GLU A 63 17.12 13.97 -0.31
N GLU A 64 16.97 15.26 -0.26
CA GLU A 64 17.55 16.13 -1.30
C GLU A 64 19.06 16.39 -1.10
#